data_22fce63c25afe7e4420d1d6cc493b5c7
#
_entry.id   22fce63c25afe7e4420d1d6cc493b5c7
#
_cell.length_a   1.000
_cell.length_b   1.000
_cell.length_c   1.000
_cell.angle_alpha   90.00
_cell.angle_beta   90.00
_cell.angle_gamma   90.00
#
_symmetry.space_group_name_H-M   'P 1'
#
loop_
_entity.id
_entity.type
_entity.pdbx_description
1 polymer ?
#
loop_
_entity_poly.entity_id
_entity_poly.type
_entity_poly.pdbx_seq_one_letter_code
_entity_poly.pdbx_strand_id
1 'polypeptide(L)'
;AYPDSPILVSAVTVGGYNMAKQIIQEADAIIYFPLDMPFVSESFVKRIQPRIFMPVETELWPNFLRAIRERNIPVMMVNGRISEKSVKTYRYLYGIWDDMLNTVSRFCMQSSIDADYISHLGADPKKIYVTGNTKFDQTYAEVTPEDLENYKKELGIENAYPVIVAGATPVSYT
;
A
#
# COMPACT_ATOMS: atom_id res chain seq x y z
N ALA A 1 -5.97 -3.23 -19.44
CA ALA A 1 -5.19 -2.03 -19.58
C ALA A 1 -6.08 -0.89 -20.04
N TYR A 2 -5.84 0.30 -19.53
CA TYR A 2 -6.60 1.52 -19.84
C TYR A 2 -5.63 2.57 -20.38
N PRO A 3 -5.11 2.41 -21.61
CA PRO A 3 -4.01 3.22 -22.15
C PRO A 3 -4.33 4.72 -22.21
N ASP A 4 -5.62 5.07 -22.30
CA ASP A 4 -6.08 6.45 -22.42
C ASP A 4 -6.48 7.09 -21.07
N SER A 5 -6.21 6.41 -19.95
CA SER A 5 -6.58 6.93 -18.62
C SER A 5 -5.34 7.45 -17.90
N PRO A 6 -5.27 8.75 -17.55
CA PRO A 6 -4.15 9.32 -16.84
C PRO A 6 -3.94 8.63 -15.47
N ILE A 7 -2.70 8.33 -15.14
CA ILE A 7 -2.30 7.72 -13.87
C ILE A 7 -1.58 8.76 -13.01
N LEU A 8 -2.19 9.11 -11.89
CA LEU A 8 -1.59 9.95 -10.87
C LEU A 8 -1.15 9.08 -9.69
N VAL A 9 0.14 9.08 -9.40
CA VAL A 9 0.70 8.39 -8.24
C VAL A 9 1.01 9.40 -7.14
N SER A 10 0.68 9.08 -5.90
CA SER A 10 0.99 9.92 -4.77
C SER A 10 1.71 9.15 -3.67
N ALA A 11 2.64 9.79 -2.99
CA ALA A 11 3.39 9.24 -1.87
C ALA A 11 3.37 10.19 -0.68
N VAL A 12 3.30 9.64 0.53
CA VAL A 12 3.25 10.43 1.78
C VAL A 12 4.64 10.88 2.22
N THR A 13 5.68 10.08 1.92
CA THR A 13 7.06 10.31 2.38
C THR A 13 7.99 10.76 1.26
N VAL A 14 9.04 11.50 1.62
CA VAL A 14 10.10 11.92 0.68
C VAL A 14 10.77 10.71 0.03
N GLY A 15 11.06 9.66 0.81
CA GLY A 15 11.64 8.42 0.30
C GLY A 15 10.72 7.72 -0.72
N GLY A 16 9.43 7.59 -0.38
CA GLY A 16 8.43 7.01 -1.28
C GLY A 16 8.26 7.81 -2.58
N TYR A 17 8.23 9.15 -2.47
CA TYR A 17 8.16 10.02 -3.64
C TYR A 17 9.37 9.88 -4.56
N ASN A 18 10.59 9.89 -4.01
CA ASN A 18 11.80 9.73 -4.80
C ASN A 18 11.89 8.34 -5.45
N MET A 19 11.51 7.30 -4.71
CA MET A 19 11.48 5.93 -5.22
C MET A 19 10.46 5.79 -6.36
N ALA A 20 9.25 6.33 -6.17
CA ALA A 20 8.22 6.33 -7.20
C ALA A 20 8.71 6.98 -8.50
N LYS A 21 9.40 8.13 -8.40
CA LYS A 21 10.00 8.81 -9.57
C LYS A 21 11.06 7.99 -10.30
N GLN A 22 11.78 7.14 -9.58
CA GLN A 22 12.83 6.30 -10.18
C GLN A 22 12.25 5.05 -10.86
N ILE A 23 11.19 4.48 -10.30
CA ILE A 23 10.70 3.16 -10.70
C ILE A 23 9.47 3.25 -11.61
N ILE A 24 8.54 4.18 -11.35
CA ILE A 24 7.26 4.24 -12.04
C ILE A 24 7.37 5.16 -13.25
N GLN A 25 7.57 4.56 -14.43
CA GLN A 25 7.69 5.28 -15.70
C GLN A 25 6.33 5.52 -16.38
N GLU A 26 5.33 4.71 -16.03
CA GLU A 26 4.00 4.74 -16.64
C GLU A 26 3.05 5.76 -16.02
N ALA A 27 3.46 6.46 -14.95
CA ALA A 27 2.65 7.48 -14.31
C ALA A 27 2.74 8.82 -15.07
N ASP A 28 1.61 9.43 -15.38
CA ASP A 28 1.54 10.76 -15.98
C ASP A 28 1.99 11.85 -15.00
N ALA A 29 1.79 11.65 -13.72
CA ALA A 29 2.30 12.52 -12.68
C ALA A 29 2.57 11.78 -11.36
N ILE A 30 3.60 12.23 -10.66
CA ILE A 30 3.95 11.75 -9.31
C ILE A 30 3.98 12.96 -8.39
N ILE A 31 3.24 12.91 -7.29
CA ILE A 31 3.06 14.01 -6.36
C ILE A 31 3.18 13.56 -4.90
N TYR A 32 3.29 14.52 -3.98
CA TYR A 32 3.04 14.23 -2.58
C TYR A 32 1.55 14.12 -2.31
N PHE A 33 1.17 13.13 -1.48
CA PHE A 33 -0.20 13.05 -0.99
C PHE A 33 -0.52 14.31 -0.16
N PRO A 34 -1.71 14.93 -0.35
CA PRO A 34 -2.08 16.12 0.38
C PRO A 34 -2.25 15.82 1.88
N LEU A 35 -2.01 16.81 2.71
CA LEU A 35 -2.33 16.71 4.14
C LEU A 35 -3.83 16.42 4.31
N ASP A 36 -4.17 15.45 5.16
CA ASP A 36 -5.56 15.04 5.37
C ASP A 36 -6.35 16.04 6.24
N MET A 37 -6.46 17.25 5.74
CA MET A 37 -7.28 18.31 6.31
C MET A 37 -8.54 18.53 5.46
N PRO A 38 -9.71 18.83 6.05
CA PRO A 38 -10.98 18.92 5.33
C PRO A 38 -10.90 19.77 4.04
N PHE A 39 -10.45 21.01 4.16
CA PHE A 39 -10.39 21.93 3.02
C PHE A 39 -9.32 21.55 1.98
N VAL A 40 -8.20 20.97 2.44
CA VAL A 40 -7.11 20.54 1.55
C VAL A 40 -7.56 19.34 0.74
N SER A 41 -8.09 18.32 1.40
CA SER A 41 -8.59 17.10 0.75
C SER A 41 -9.71 17.42 -0.23
N GLU A 42 -10.68 18.26 0.16
CA GLU A 42 -11.77 18.67 -0.72
C GLU A 42 -11.28 19.43 -1.95
N SER A 43 -10.40 20.42 -1.76
CA SER A 43 -9.83 21.21 -2.86
C SER A 43 -9.03 20.34 -3.82
N PHE A 44 -8.26 19.39 -3.28
CA PHE A 44 -7.46 18.45 -4.05
C PHE A 44 -8.36 17.55 -4.92
N VAL A 45 -9.32 16.87 -4.32
CA VAL A 45 -10.25 15.97 -5.04
C VAL A 45 -11.05 16.75 -6.10
N LYS A 46 -11.47 17.98 -5.78
CA LYS A 46 -12.17 18.86 -6.73
C LYS A 46 -11.32 19.23 -7.94
N ARG A 47 -10.01 19.38 -7.78
CA ARG A 47 -9.08 19.72 -8.88
C ARG A 47 -8.76 18.51 -9.75
N ILE A 48 -8.46 17.36 -9.10
CA ILE A 48 -8.01 16.16 -9.81
C ILE A 48 -9.18 15.42 -10.45
N GLN A 49 -10.35 15.38 -9.79
CA GLN A 49 -11.55 14.66 -10.25
C GLN A 49 -11.23 13.21 -10.67
N PRO A 50 -10.63 12.39 -9.80
CA PRO A 50 -10.23 11.05 -10.17
C PRO A 50 -11.47 10.20 -10.49
N ARG A 51 -11.36 9.33 -11.49
CA ARG A 51 -12.42 8.36 -11.81
C ARG A 51 -12.48 7.20 -10.83
N ILE A 52 -11.37 6.92 -10.18
CA ILE A 52 -11.22 5.91 -9.13
C ILE A 52 -10.09 6.34 -8.19
N PHE A 53 -10.22 6.05 -6.91
CA PHE A 53 -9.15 6.19 -5.93
C PHE A 53 -8.72 4.81 -5.44
N MET A 54 -7.41 4.54 -5.46
CA MET A 54 -6.85 3.26 -5.06
C MET A 54 -5.82 3.45 -3.94
N PRO A 55 -6.24 3.48 -2.65
CA PRO A 55 -5.31 3.43 -1.53
C PRO A 55 -4.59 2.09 -1.48
N VAL A 56 -3.27 2.13 -1.27
CA VAL A 56 -2.43 0.95 -1.13
C VAL A 56 -2.20 0.65 0.35
N GLU A 57 -2.26 -0.62 0.72
CA GLU A 57 -2.13 -1.09 2.12
C GLU A 57 -3.23 -0.50 3.03
N THR A 58 -2.85 0.21 4.10
CA THR A 58 -3.80 0.74 5.11
C THR A 58 -3.94 2.26 5.02
N GLU A 59 -3.67 2.86 3.86
CA GLU A 59 -3.70 4.31 3.67
C GLU A 59 -5.14 4.84 3.56
N LEU A 60 -5.89 4.74 4.67
CA LEU A 60 -7.26 5.22 4.80
C LEU A 60 -7.27 6.57 5.50
N TRP A 61 -7.43 7.64 4.73
CA TRP A 61 -7.41 9.04 5.17
C TRP A 61 -8.83 9.58 5.32
N PRO A 62 -9.31 9.88 6.55
CA PRO A 62 -10.73 10.16 6.80
C PRO A 62 -11.31 11.32 5.99
N ASN A 63 -10.60 12.46 5.97
CA ASN A 63 -11.08 13.64 5.25
C ASN A 63 -11.00 13.46 3.73
N PHE A 64 -9.97 12.77 3.25
CA PHE A 64 -9.83 12.47 1.83
C PHE A 64 -10.94 11.51 1.36
N LEU A 65 -11.19 10.43 2.11
CA LEU A 65 -12.27 9.49 1.80
C LEU A 65 -13.64 10.16 1.85
N ARG A 66 -13.86 11.09 2.78
CA ARG A 66 -15.09 11.89 2.81
C ARG A 66 -15.25 12.71 1.53
N ALA A 67 -14.20 13.42 1.10
CA ALA A 67 -14.22 14.23 -0.13
C ALA A 67 -14.45 13.38 -1.40
N ILE A 68 -13.92 12.15 -1.42
CA ILE A 68 -14.14 11.15 -2.47
C ILE A 68 -15.61 10.68 -2.47
N ARG A 69 -16.16 10.34 -1.29
CA ARG A 69 -17.57 9.89 -1.13
C ARG A 69 -18.56 10.94 -1.58
N GLU A 70 -18.36 12.21 -1.20
CA GLU A 70 -19.24 13.31 -1.57
C GLU A 70 -19.35 13.52 -3.09
N ARG A 71 -18.40 12.98 -3.85
CA ARG A 71 -18.36 13.02 -5.32
C ARG A 71 -18.70 11.70 -6.00
N ASN A 72 -19.12 10.71 -5.20
CA ASN A 72 -19.44 9.36 -5.68
C ASN A 72 -18.30 8.70 -6.46
N ILE A 73 -17.06 9.00 -6.11
CA ILE A 73 -15.87 8.38 -6.72
C ILE A 73 -15.67 7.00 -6.08
N PRO A 74 -15.56 5.94 -6.88
CA PRO A 74 -15.32 4.60 -6.35
C PRO A 74 -13.93 4.49 -5.71
N VAL A 75 -13.85 3.74 -4.61
CA VAL A 75 -12.61 3.46 -3.88
C VAL A 75 -12.33 1.97 -3.91
N MET A 76 -11.13 1.57 -4.31
CA MET A 76 -10.66 0.20 -4.26
C MET A 76 -9.35 0.11 -3.47
N MET A 77 -9.41 -0.43 -2.25
CA MET A 77 -8.20 -0.72 -1.49
C MET A 77 -7.44 -1.85 -2.16
N VAL A 78 -6.17 -1.63 -2.46
CA VAL A 78 -5.30 -2.64 -3.07
C VAL A 78 -4.16 -3.03 -2.14
N ASN A 79 -3.76 -4.30 -2.20
CA ASN A 79 -2.73 -4.86 -1.33
C ASN A 79 -3.01 -4.61 0.16
N GLY A 80 -4.30 -4.68 0.56
CA GLY A 80 -4.77 -4.30 1.90
C GLY A 80 -4.14 -5.17 2.99
N ARG A 81 -3.64 -4.52 4.04
CA ARG A 81 -3.02 -5.17 5.19
C ARG A 81 -3.52 -4.51 6.47
N ILE A 82 -3.96 -5.31 7.43
CA ILE A 82 -4.43 -4.84 8.74
C ILE A 82 -3.68 -5.59 9.84
N SER A 83 -2.98 -4.85 10.70
CA SER A 83 -2.32 -5.47 11.84
C SER A 83 -3.29 -5.65 13.03
N GLU A 84 -3.04 -6.66 13.86
CA GLU A 84 -3.79 -6.85 15.12
C GLU A 84 -3.76 -5.60 16.02
N LYS A 85 -2.63 -4.91 16.05
CA LYS A 85 -2.47 -3.65 16.79
C LYS A 85 -3.39 -2.55 16.24
N SER A 86 -3.54 -2.48 14.93
CA SER A 86 -4.44 -1.52 14.27
C SER A 86 -5.89 -1.81 14.64
N VAL A 87 -6.31 -3.08 14.67
CA VAL A 87 -7.68 -3.46 15.08
C VAL A 87 -8.00 -2.92 16.48
N LYS A 88 -7.09 -3.08 17.44
CA LYS A 88 -7.26 -2.59 18.80
C LYS A 88 -7.41 -1.07 18.86
N THR A 89 -6.64 -0.34 18.06
CA THR A 89 -6.66 1.14 18.02
C THR A 89 -7.91 1.67 17.34
N TYR A 90 -8.27 1.09 16.20
CA TYR A 90 -9.42 1.56 15.39
C TYR A 90 -10.76 1.31 16.06
N ARG A 91 -10.85 0.33 16.96
CA ARG A 91 -12.05 0.04 17.76
C ARG A 91 -12.50 1.22 18.63
N TYR A 92 -11.61 2.16 18.95
CA TYR A 92 -11.93 3.38 19.71
C TYR A 92 -12.39 4.55 18.85
N LEU A 93 -12.29 4.45 17.52
CA LEU A 93 -12.69 5.49 16.57
C LEU A 93 -14.08 5.24 15.97
N TYR A 94 -15.03 4.78 16.82
CA TYR A 94 -16.41 4.51 16.39
C TYR A 94 -17.02 5.71 15.64
N GLY A 95 -17.73 5.43 14.55
CA GLY A 95 -18.39 6.42 13.70
C GLY A 95 -17.54 6.92 12.55
N ILE A 96 -16.32 7.39 12.78
CA ILE A 96 -15.40 7.82 11.70
C ILE A 96 -14.92 6.61 10.90
N TRP A 97 -14.66 5.50 11.61
CA TRP A 97 -14.18 4.26 10.99
C TRP A 97 -15.25 3.62 10.12
N ASP A 98 -16.48 3.54 10.60
CA ASP A 98 -17.61 3.01 9.82
C ASP A 98 -17.83 3.81 8.53
N ASP A 99 -17.77 5.13 8.60
CA ASP A 99 -17.89 6.01 7.45
C ASP A 99 -16.76 5.75 6.41
N MET A 100 -15.52 5.56 6.87
CA MET A 100 -14.40 5.24 5.99
C MET A 100 -14.59 3.89 5.31
N LEU A 101 -14.90 2.83 6.07
CA LEU A 101 -15.11 1.49 5.53
C LEU A 101 -16.28 1.44 4.54
N ASN A 102 -17.37 2.14 4.85
CA ASN A 102 -18.52 2.22 3.97
C ASN A 102 -18.20 2.92 2.64
N THR A 103 -17.25 3.86 2.64
CA THR A 103 -16.80 4.56 1.44
C THR A 103 -16.05 3.64 0.48
N VAL A 104 -15.37 2.61 0.98
CA VAL A 104 -14.61 1.67 0.14
C VAL A 104 -15.58 0.75 -0.60
N SER A 105 -15.43 0.69 -1.91
CA SER A 105 -16.24 -0.14 -2.80
C SER A 105 -15.74 -1.58 -2.86
N ARG A 106 -14.42 -1.80 -2.76
CA ARG A 106 -13.77 -3.12 -2.77
C ARG A 106 -12.52 -3.10 -1.89
N PHE A 107 -12.32 -4.17 -1.13
CA PHE A 107 -11.13 -4.43 -0.33
C PHE A 107 -10.38 -5.62 -0.92
N CYS A 108 -9.24 -5.38 -1.57
CA CYS A 108 -8.34 -6.41 -2.08
C CYS A 108 -7.25 -6.66 -1.03
N MET A 109 -7.44 -7.70 -0.21
CA MET A 109 -6.61 -7.98 0.96
C MET A 109 -5.45 -8.92 0.64
N GLN A 110 -4.31 -8.78 1.33
CA GLN A 110 -3.13 -9.61 1.12
C GLN A 110 -3.33 -11.07 1.58
N SER A 111 -4.11 -11.28 2.62
CA SER A 111 -4.35 -12.60 3.21
C SER A 111 -5.76 -12.76 3.76
N SER A 112 -6.15 -14.00 4.05
CA SER A 112 -7.39 -14.30 4.77
C SER A 112 -7.42 -13.69 6.17
N ILE A 113 -6.27 -13.60 6.85
CA ILE A 113 -6.14 -12.98 8.18
C ILE A 113 -6.46 -11.48 8.09
N ASP A 114 -5.92 -10.79 7.08
CA ASP A 114 -6.22 -9.37 6.86
C ASP A 114 -7.70 -9.16 6.51
N ALA A 115 -8.28 -10.07 5.72
CA ALA A 115 -9.70 -10.06 5.38
C ALA A 115 -10.60 -10.23 6.62
N ASP A 116 -10.23 -11.13 7.52
CA ASP A 116 -10.94 -11.33 8.79
C ASP A 116 -10.83 -10.08 9.67
N TYR A 117 -9.65 -9.47 9.77
CA TYR A 117 -9.46 -8.26 10.56
C TYR A 117 -10.31 -7.09 10.04
N ILE A 118 -10.31 -6.81 8.74
CA ILE A 118 -11.11 -5.71 8.19
C ILE A 118 -12.61 -5.97 8.31
N SER A 119 -13.05 -7.22 8.22
CA SER A 119 -14.43 -7.63 8.46
C SER A 119 -14.83 -7.40 9.92
N HIS A 120 -13.98 -7.76 10.88
CA HIS A 120 -14.22 -7.49 12.32
C HIS A 120 -14.25 -5.99 12.65
N LEU A 121 -13.63 -5.16 11.83
CA LEU A 121 -13.68 -3.70 11.95
C LEU A 121 -14.96 -3.10 11.34
N GLY A 122 -15.81 -3.90 10.69
CA GLY A 122 -17.11 -3.47 10.18
C GLY A 122 -17.20 -3.36 8.66
N ALA A 123 -16.18 -3.76 7.91
CA ALA A 123 -16.29 -3.81 6.45
C ALA A 123 -17.31 -4.87 6.01
N ASP A 124 -18.14 -4.54 5.00
CA ASP A 124 -19.09 -5.49 4.42
C ASP A 124 -18.34 -6.69 3.80
N PRO A 125 -18.58 -7.93 4.27
CA PRO A 125 -17.92 -9.12 3.73
C PRO A 125 -18.09 -9.30 2.24
N LYS A 126 -19.18 -8.80 1.65
CA LYS A 126 -19.43 -8.87 0.20
C LYS A 126 -18.47 -7.99 -0.62
N LYS A 127 -17.79 -7.05 0.02
CA LYS A 127 -16.82 -6.16 -0.60
C LYS A 127 -15.37 -6.63 -0.41
N ILE A 128 -15.13 -7.72 0.35
CA ILE A 128 -13.79 -8.19 0.71
C ILE A 128 -13.36 -9.34 -0.20
N TYR A 129 -12.16 -9.22 -0.76
CA TYR A 129 -11.53 -10.20 -1.64
C TYR A 129 -10.10 -10.46 -1.18
N VAL A 130 -9.69 -11.71 -1.12
CA VAL A 130 -8.28 -12.08 -0.88
C VAL A 130 -7.59 -12.19 -2.23
N THR A 131 -6.70 -11.26 -2.53
CA THR A 131 -6.01 -11.15 -3.82
C THR A 131 -4.54 -11.53 -3.77
N GLY A 132 -4.00 -11.77 -2.58
CA GLY A 132 -2.58 -12.02 -2.39
C GLY A 132 -1.76 -10.74 -2.21
N ASN A 133 -0.45 -10.93 -1.99
CA ASN A 133 0.48 -9.82 -1.78
C ASN A 133 1.30 -9.58 -3.06
N THR A 134 1.23 -8.36 -3.58
CA THR A 134 1.94 -7.94 -4.80
C THR A 134 3.46 -8.08 -4.73
N LYS A 135 4.04 -8.24 -3.53
CA LYS A 135 5.46 -8.55 -3.37
C LYS A 135 5.86 -9.87 -4.01
N PHE A 136 4.94 -10.82 -4.13
CA PHE A 136 5.19 -12.11 -4.76
C PHE A 136 5.12 -12.07 -6.30
N ASP A 137 4.65 -10.97 -6.86
CA ASP A 137 4.62 -10.76 -8.32
C ASP A 137 5.95 -10.22 -8.86
N GLN A 138 6.91 -9.92 -7.97
CA GLN A 138 8.24 -9.49 -8.38
C GLN A 138 9.00 -10.69 -8.96
N THR A 139 9.36 -10.59 -10.24
CA THR A 139 10.32 -11.50 -10.87
C THR A 139 11.72 -11.20 -10.32
N TYR A 140 12.24 -12.11 -9.51
CA TYR A 140 13.66 -12.07 -9.16
C TYR A 140 14.47 -12.58 -10.34
N ALA A 141 15.52 -11.86 -10.72
CA ALA A 141 16.48 -12.37 -11.68
C ALA A 141 17.10 -13.67 -11.11
N GLU A 142 17.10 -14.74 -11.90
CA GLU A 142 17.80 -15.96 -11.50
C GLU A 142 19.28 -15.64 -11.33
N VAL A 143 19.81 -15.96 -10.14
CA VAL A 143 21.24 -15.78 -9.86
C VAL A 143 22.01 -16.86 -10.63
N THR A 144 22.85 -16.43 -11.56
CA THR A 144 23.68 -17.35 -12.33
C THR A 144 24.82 -17.91 -11.46
N PRO A 145 25.42 -19.06 -11.82
CA PRO A 145 26.61 -19.56 -11.13
C PRO A 145 27.77 -18.55 -11.10
N GLU A 146 27.90 -17.74 -12.14
CA GLU A 146 28.92 -16.67 -12.25
C GLU A 146 28.63 -15.54 -11.25
N ASP A 147 27.37 -15.11 -11.13
CA ASP A 147 26.94 -14.11 -10.14
C ASP A 147 27.23 -14.61 -8.72
N LEU A 148 26.94 -15.88 -8.46
CA LEU A 148 27.18 -16.49 -7.15
C LEU A 148 28.67 -16.47 -6.77
N GLU A 149 29.57 -16.80 -7.71
CA GLU A 149 31.01 -16.72 -7.48
C GLU A 149 31.48 -15.29 -7.26
N ASN A 150 30.95 -14.34 -8.02
CA ASN A 150 31.26 -12.93 -7.86
C ASN A 150 30.80 -12.41 -6.47
N TYR A 151 29.61 -12.76 -6.03
CA TYR A 151 29.12 -12.39 -4.70
C TYR A 151 29.95 -13.03 -3.57
N LYS A 152 30.38 -14.30 -3.72
CA LYS A 152 31.26 -14.93 -2.75
C LYS A 152 32.60 -14.20 -2.62
N LYS A 153 33.18 -13.75 -3.74
CA LYS A 153 34.41 -12.96 -3.74
C LYS A 153 34.22 -11.60 -3.09
N GLU A 154 33.17 -10.89 -3.49
CA GLU A 154 32.85 -9.56 -2.94
C GLU A 154 32.63 -9.60 -1.44
N LEU A 155 31.99 -10.66 -0.92
CA LEU A 155 31.73 -10.86 0.51
C LEU A 155 32.88 -11.51 1.26
N GLY A 156 33.94 -11.96 0.58
CA GLY A 156 35.08 -12.63 1.20
C GLY A 156 34.75 -14.00 1.82
N ILE A 157 33.74 -14.71 1.27
CA ILE A 157 33.25 -15.99 1.80
C ILE A 157 33.49 -17.17 0.86
N GLU A 158 34.47 -17.06 -0.04
CA GLU A 158 34.75 -18.07 -1.07
C GLU A 158 35.03 -19.46 -0.50
N ASN A 159 35.65 -19.53 0.68
CA ASN A 159 36.03 -20.76 1.36
C ASN A 159 35.27 -20.97 2.68
N ALA A 160 34.25 -20.16 2.96
CA ALA A 160 33.50 -20.25 4.20
C ALA A 160 32.41 -21.35 4.12
N TYR A 161 32.42 -22.26 5.10
CA TYR A 161 31.36 -23.25 5.26
C TYR A 161 31.24 -23.68 6.74
N PRO A 162 30.04 -23.67 7.32
CA PRO A 162 28.77 -23.17 6.77
C PRO A 162 28.69 -21.63 6.74
N VAL A 163 27.89 -21.09 5.83
CA VAL A 163 27.56 -19.66 5.77
C VAL A 163 26.17 -19.45 6.39
N ILE A 164 26.07 -18.57 7.38
CA ILE A 164 24.80 -18.19 8.01
C ILE A 164 24.48 -16.76 7.57
N VAL A 165 23.30 -16.58 6.92
CA VAL A 165 22.81 -15.29 6.51
C VAL A 165 21.62 -14.89 7.39
N ALA A 166 21.75 -13.76 8.11
CA ALA A 166 20.65 -13.18 8.87
C ALA A 166 20.18 -11.91 8.17
N GLY A 167 19.05 -12.02 7.46
CA GLY A 167 18.44 -10.90 6.75
C GLY A 167 17.29 -10.27 7.54
N ALA A 168 17.11 -8.93 7.37
CA ALA A 168 15.99 -8.16 7.90
C ALA A 168 15.73 -8.36 9.42
N THR A 169 16.81 -8.49 10.19
CA THR A 169 16.68 -8.56 11.66
C THR A 169 16.15 -7.25 12.21
N PRO A 170 15.01 -7.24 12.92
CA PRO A 170 14.53 -6.02 13.54
C PRO A 170 15.52 -5.56 14.60
N VAL A 171 15.98 -4.32 14.52
CA VAL A 171 16.80 -3.72 15.58
C VAL A 171 15.87 -3.47 16.77
N SER A 172 15.99 -4.29 17.81
CA SER A 172 15.36 -3.99 19.08
C SER A 172 16.21 -2.94 19.79
N TYR A 173 15.72 -1.72 19.82
CA TYR A 173 16.25 -0.70 20.74
C TYR A 173 15.73 -1.07 22.13
N THR A 174 16.59 -1.64 22.95
CA THR A 174 16.43 -1.72 24.41
C THR A 174 16.87 -0.44 25.05
#